data_5cb32daea28901cf31c2bd913fcbd772
#
_entry.id   5cb32daea28901cf31c2bd913fcbd772
#
_cell.length_a   1.000
_cell.length_b   1.000
_cell.length_c   1.000
_cell.angle_alpha   90.00
_cell.angle_beta   90.00
_cell.angle_gamma   90.00
#
_symmetry.space_group_name_H-M   'P 1'
#
loop_
_entity.id
_entity.type
_entity.pdbx_description
1 polymer ?
#
loop_
_entity_poly.entity_id
_entity_poly.type
_entity_poly.pdbx_seq_one_letter_code
_entity_poly.pdbx_strand_id
1 'polypeptide(L)'
;MGRRMTLKGQISLCLAAFFLALAGQIFLSFYQSGTVLRELDDQMGNFNAISRFQNGVERSLSAMEDYRWEYGDAKALTEELHSAFSVTNAWLWRIESDLGTVSEEQYLLYNAVSTTYDSYTALVDQLEEAVAAGQDTKAAQLYYNKIVPCGGYLRQYTQQLLNTAITDAQGTYTTVSALSDRVKWVQTVVVALCLALGCVMAFSVLTLLTPVQQMIGASREVTRGEFDSPDLPAPRQPEMAQLTEAFNLSLIHI
;
A
#
# COMPACT_ATOMS: atom_id res chain seq x y z
N MET A 1 -12.43 37.79 33.18
CA MET A 1 -13.47 38.20 32.21
C MET A 1 -13.17 37.51 30.88
N GLY A 2 -13.73 36.33 30.63
CA GLY A 2 -13.53 35.61 29.37
C GLY A 2 -14.30 36.32 28.25
N ARG A 3 -13.60 36.77 27.24
CA ARG A 3 -14.16 37.33 25.99
C ARG A 3 -15.06 36.26 25.36
N ARG A 4 -16.39 36.36 25.49
CA ARG A 4 -17.30 35.43 24.80
C ARG A 4 -17.11 35.63 23.31
N MET A 5 -16.64 34.55 22.63
CA MET A 5 -16.51 34.56 21.17
C MET A 5 -17.88 34.82 20.53
N THR A 6 -17.90 35.65 19.50
CA THR A 6 -19.11 35.88 18.70
C THR A 6 -19.55 34.57 18.06
N LEU A 7 -20.85 34.41 17.85
CA LEU A 7 -21.43 33.23 17.21
C LEU A 7 -20.76 32.90 15.89
N LYS A 8 -20.51 33.93 15.06
CA LYS A 8 -19.77 33.79 13.80
C LYS A 8 -18.38 33.22 14.00
N GLY A 9 -17.65 33.63 15.06
CA GLY A 9 -16.35 33.12 15.41
C GLY A 9 -16.38 31.66 15.86
N GLN A 10 -17.37 31.24 16.62
CA GLN A 10 -17.54 29.85 17.05
C GLN A 10 -17.82 28.91 15.87
N ILE A 11 -18.78 29.28 14.99
CA ILE A 11 -19.11 28.49 13.80
C ILE A 11 -17.91 28.40 12.86
N SER A 12 -17.20 29.50 12.61
CA SER A 12 -16.01 29.53 11.75
C SER A 12 -14.89 28.64 12.29
N LEU A 13 -14.64 28.66 13.61
CA LEU A 13 -13.63 27.83 14.26
C LEU A 13 -13.98 26.33 14.18
N CYS A 14 -15.24 25.98 14.44
CA CYS A 14 -15.71 24.60 14.33
C CYS A 14 -15.62 24.07 12.89
N LEU A 15 -15.99 24.89 11.89
CA LEU A 15 -15.87 24.55 10.47
C LEU A 15 -14.41 24.34 10.06
N ALA A 16 -13.52 25.25 10.47
CA ALA A 16 -12.10 25.11 10.19
C ALA A 16 -11.51 23.84 10.82
N ALA A 17 -11.84 23.55 12.08
CA ALA A 17 -11.40 22.32 12.75
C ALA A 17 -11.93 21.05 12.06
N PHE A 18 -13.19 21.06 11.63
CA PHE A 18 -13.80 19.95 10.90
C PHE A 18 -13.11 19.69 9.55
N PHE A 19 -12.86 20.74 8.76
CA PHE A 19 -12.16 20.60 7.48
C PHE A 19 -10.70 20.17 7.64
N LEU A 20 -9.99 20.67 8.66
CA LEU A 20 -8.63 20.23 8.98
C LEU A 20 -8.59 18.74 9.37
N ALA A 21 -9.54 18.28 10.17
CA ALA A 21 -9.63 16.89 10.57
C ALA A 21 -9.91 15.97 9.36
N LEU A 22 -10.83 16.37 8.46
CA LEU A 22 -11.12 15.63 7.22
C LEU A 22 -9.91 15.59 6.29
N ALA A 23 -9.22 16.71 6.08
CA ALA A 23 -8.03 16.76 5.24
C ALA A 23 -6.91 15.87 5.80
N GLY A 24 -6.69 15.90 7.12
CA GLY A 24 -5.75 15.02 7.81
C GLY A 24 -6.08 13.55 7.64
N GLN A 25 -7.35 13.17 7.72
CA GLN A 25 -7.81 11.81 7.54
C GLN A 25 -7.59 11.31 6.09
N ILE A 26 -7.92 12.12 5.10
CA ILE A 26 -7.69 11.80 3.69
C ILE A 26 -6.19 11.61 3.44
N PHE A 27 -5.35 12.53 3.93
CA PHE A 27 -3.90 12.44 3.79
C PHE A 27 -3.33 11.18 4.43
N LEU A 28 -3.76 10.83 5.64
CA LEU A 28 -3.31 9.62 6.36
C LEU A 28 -3.70 8.35 5.59
N SER A 29 -4.92 8.30 5.05
CA SER A 29 -5.42 7.17 4.25
C SER A 29 -4.62 6.98 2.96
N PHE A 30 -4.30 8.06 2.24
CA PHE A 30 -3.47 8.00 1.03
C PHE A 30 -2.03 7.58 1.34
N TYR A 31 -1.43 8.12 2.39
CA TYR A 31 -0.07 7.79 2.80
C TYR A 31 0.06 6.30 3.15
N GLN A 32 -0.88 5.77 3.93
CA GLN A 32 -0.92 4.36 4.33
C GLN A 32 -1.10 3.43 3.12
N SER A 33 -2.04 3.74 2.23
CA SER A 33 -2.29 2.94 1.03
C SER A 33 -1.06 2.89 0.11
N GLY A 34 -0.38 4.02 -0.07
CA GLY A 34 0.82 4.09 -0.92
C GLY A 34 2.00 3.30 -0.37
N THR A 35 2.22 3.30 0.95
CA THR A 35 3.32 2.58 1.58
C THR A 35 3.12 1.06 1.51
N VAL A 36 1.91 0.58 1.82
CA VAL A 36 1.57 -0.85 1.78
C VAL A 36 1.67 -1.41 0.36
N LEU A 37 1.17 -0.66 -0.63
CA LEU A 37 1.20 -1.10 -2.03
C LEU A 37 2.63 -1.20 -2.57
N ARG A 38 3.52 -0.26 -2.26
CA ARG A 38 4.92 -0.31 -2.67
C ARG A 38 5.65 -1.50 -2.09
N GLU A 39 5.49 -1.73 -0.78
CA GLU A 39 6.12 -2.84 -0.08
C GLU A 39 5.67 -4.20 -0.65
N LEU A 40 4.38 -4.35 -0.97
CA LEU A 40 3.85 -5.55 -1.62
C LEU A 40 4.39 -5.72 -3.05
N ASP A 41 4.50 -4.65 -3.82
CA ASP A 41 5.00 -4.69 -5.19
C ASP A 41 6.48 -5.09 -5.23
N ASP A 42 7.31 -4.52 -4.35
CA ASP A 42 8.73 -4.86 -4.23
C ASP A 42 8.94 -6.33 -3.83
N GLN A 43 8.16 -6.84 -2.87
CA GLN A 43 8.25 -8.25 -2.45
C GLN A 43 7.75 -9.22 -3.52
N MET A 44 6.66 -8.90 -4.22
CA MET A 44 6.18 -9.70 -5.35
C MET A 44 7.17 -9.67 -6.51
N GLY A 45 7.83 -8.55 -6.75
CA GLY A 45 8.91 -8.41 -7.73
C GLY A 45 10.06 -9.37 -7.47
N ASN A 46 10.54 -9.42 -6.22
CA ASN A 46 11.63 -10.27 -5.80
C ASN A 46 11.26 -11.77 -5.87
N PHE A 47 10.09 -12.15 -5.36
CA PHE A 47 9.57 -13.52 -5.48
C PHE A 47 9.47 -13.96 -6.94
N ASN A 48 8.92 -13.11 -7.81
CA ASN A 48 8.78 -13.41 -9.24
C ASN A 48 10.14 -13.56 -9.92
N ALA A 49 11.13 -12.73 -9.57
CA ALA A 49 12.49 -12.82 -10.10
C ALA A 49 13.15 -14.16 -9.74
N ILE A 50 13.09 -14.56 -8.47
CA ILE A 50 13.66 -15.85 -8.00
C ILE A 50 12.96 -17.03 -8.68
N SER A 51 11.62 -17.01 -8.75
CA SER A 51 10.85 -18.07 -9.40
C SER A 51 11.13 -18.17 -10.90
N ARG A 52 11.28 -17.04 -11.59
CA ARG A 52 11.64 -16.99 -13.02
C ARG A 52 13.06 -17.48 -13.30
N PHE A 53 14.00 -17.12 -12.41
CA PHE A 53 15.35 -17.67 -12.46
C PHE A 53 15.33 -19.19 -12.33
N GLN A 54 14.63 -19.73 -11.33
CA GLN A 54 14.48 -21.17 -11.13
C GLN A 54 13.90 -21.86 -12.38
N ASN A 55 12.82 -21.31 -12.93
CA ASN A 55 12.21 -21.84 -14.15
C ASN A 55 13.16 -21.84 -15.34
N GLY A 56 14.04 -20.84 -15.46
CA GLY A 56 15.05 -20.79 -16.51
C GLY A 56 16.09 -21.90 -16.37
N VAL A 57 16.55 -22.15 -15.14
CA VAL A 57 17.46 -23.27 -14.84
C VAL A 57 16.81 -24.62 -15.13
N GLU A 58 15.56 -24.83 -14.69
CA GLU A 58 14.81 -26.07 -14.98
C GLU A 58 14.64 -26.29 -16.48
N ARG A 59 14.37 -25.23 -17.23
CA ARG A 59 14.23 -25.31 -18.67
C ARG A 59 15.55 -25.73 -19.35
N SER A 60 16.69 -25.20 -18.89
CA SER A 60 18.00 -25.61 -19.44
C SER A 60 18.33 -27.07 -19.10
N LEU A 61 17.99 -27.55 -17.91
CA LEU A 61 18.14 -28.96 -17.52
C LEU A 61 17.24 -29.87 -18.37
N SER A 62 15.98 -29.50 -18.58
CA SER A 62 15.02 -30.26 -19.39
C SER A 62 15.48 -30.35 -20.84
N ALA A 63 16.01 -29.26 -21.43
CA ALA A 63 16.55 -29.28 -22.79
C ALA A 63 17.70 -30.26 -22.95
N MET A 64 18.59 -30.35 -21.94
CA MET A 64 19.68 -31.33 -21.95
C MET A 64 19.20 -32.75 -21.66
N GLU A 65 18.18 -32.96 -20.84
CA GLU A 65 17.58 -34.25 -20.56
C GLU A 65 16.88 -34.83 -21.80
N ASP A 66 16.16 -33.99 -22.54
CA ASP A 66 15.44 -34.37 -23.76
C ASP A 66 16.40 -34.59 -24.96
N TYR A 67 17.63 -34.13 -24.86
CA TYR A 67 18.64 -34.30 -25.91
C TYR A 67 19.08 -35.75 -26.04
N ARG A 68 18.96 -36.27 -27.25
CA ARG A 68 19.41 -37.63 -27.56
C ARG A 68 20.88 -37.62 -27.95
N TRP A 69 21.76 -38.01 -27.04
CA TRP A 69 23.22 -37.94 -27.19
C TRP A 69 23.81 -38.61 -28.45
N GLU A 70 23.09 -39.52 -29.07
CA GLU A 70 23.57 -40.20 -30.30
C GLU A 70 22.97 -39.63 -31.59
N TYR A 71 21.80 -38.96 -31.53
CA TYR A 71 21.02 -38.55 -32.70
C TYR A 71 20.38 -37.16 -32.54
N GLY A 72 20.75 -36.44 -31.53
CA GLY A 72 20.18 -35.11 -31.24
C GLY A 72 20.73 -34.04 -32.19
N ASP A 73 19.93 -33.01 -32.43
CA ASP A 73 20.35 -31.82 -33.16
C ASP A 73 21.13 -30.88 -32.22
N ALA A 74 22.45 -30.86 -32.34
CA ALA A 74 23.34 -30.02 -31.55
C ALA A 74 22.96 -28.52 -31.64
N LYS A 75 22.57 -28.08 -32.84
CA LYS A 75 22.20 -26.67 -33.05
C LYS A 75 20.91 -26.31 -32.33
N ALA A 76 19.92 -27.19 -32.37
CA ALA A 76 18.66 -26.97 -31.64
C ALA A 76 18.89 -26.94 -30.13
N LEU A 77 19.74 -27.80 -29.56
CA LEU A 77 20.11 -27.76 -28.15
C LEU A 77 20.77 -26.43 -27.77
N THR A 78 21.78 -26.00 -28.54
CA THR A 78 22.47 -24.71 -28.27
C THR A 78 21.51 -23.51 -28.33
N GLU A 79 20.62 -23.46 -29.33
CA GLU A 79 19.63 -22.38 -29.44
C GLU A 79 18.68 -22.37 -28.22
N GLU A 80 18.26 -23.53 -27.75
CA GLU A 80 17.38 -23.63 -26.56
C GLU A 80 18.12 -23.26 -25.27
N LEU A 81 19.35 -23.71 -25.08
CA LEU A 81 20.19 -23.33 -23.94
C LEU A 81 20.46 -21.84 -23.90
N HIS A 82 20.85 -21.22 -25.02
CA HIS A 82 21.07 -19.78 -25.11
C HIS A 82 19.79 -18.99 -24.79
N SER A 83 18.64 -19.47 -25.27
CA SER A 83 17.33 -18.86 -24.92
C SER A 83 17.05 -18.94 -23.43
N ALA A 84 17.29 -20.10 -22.80
CA ALA A 84 17.09 -20.29 -21.37
C ALA A 84 18.03 -19.40 -20.55
N PHE A 85 19.33 -19.37 -20.88
CA PHE A 85 20.33 -18.57 -20.17
C PHE A 85 20.11 -17.06 -20.32
N SER A 86 19.70 -16.59 -21.50
CA SER A 86 19.37 -15.17 -21.71
C SER A 86 18.29 -14.71 -20.71
N VAL A 87 17.25 -15.51 -20.53
CA VAL A 87 16.17 -15.22 -19.57
C VAL A 87 16.69 -15.34 -18.14
N THR A 88 17.43 -16.42 -17.84
CA THR A 88 17.94 -16.68 -16.47
C THR A 88 18.89 -15.58 -16.00
N ASN A 89 19.83 -15.14 -16.87
CA ASN A 89 20.75 -14.05 -16.57
C ASN A 89 20.04 -12.72 -16.29
N ALA A 90 18.98 -12.40 -17.05
CA ALA A 90 18.19 -11.20 -16.83
C ALA A 90 17.52 -11.21 -15.45
N TRP A 91 17.03 -12.38 -15.01
CA TRP A 91 16.41 -12.52 -13.69
C TRP A 91 17.42 -12.57 -12.55
N LEU A 92 18.60 -13.17 -12.75
CA LEU A 92 19.70 -13.13 -11.77
C LEU A 92 20.16 -11.69 -11.53
N TRP A 93 20.34 -10.92 -12.60
CA TRP A 93 20.66 -9.49 -12.49
C TRP A 93 19.57 -8.71 -11.75
N ARG A 94 18.29 -9.04 -11.98
CA ARG A 94 17.17 -8.41 -11.26
C ARG A 94 17.24 -8.71 -9.76
N ILE A 95 17.50 -9.96 -9.37
CA ILE A 95 17.68 -10.33 -7.96
C ILE A 95 18.84 -9.54 -7.35
N GLU A 96 19.95 -9.43 -8.07
CA GLU A 96 21.14 -8.68 -7.63
C GLU A 96 20.84 -7.21 -7.40
N SER A 97 20.05 -6.58 -8.27
CA SER A 97 19.69 -5.17 -8.15
C SER A 97 18.88 -4.86 -6.89
N ASP A 98 18.16 -5.82 -6.36
CA ASP A 98 17.28 -5.67 -5.21
C ASP A 98 17.96 -6.06 -3.87
N LEU A 99 19.23 -6.55 -3.90
CA LEU A 99 19.98 -7.00 -2.71
C LEU A 99 20.27 -5.90 -1.67
N GLY A 100 20.14 -4.63 -2.04
CA GLY A 100 20.38 -3.52 -1.10
C GLY A 100 19.36 -3.42 0.05
N THR A 101 18.26 -4.15 -0.02
CA THR A 101 17.14 -4.10 0.94
C THR A 101 16.85 -5.46 1.60
N VAL A 102 17.65 -6.50 1.32
CA VAL A 102 17.40 -7.86 1.80
C VAL A 102 18.13 -8.18 3.12
N SER A 103 17.73 -9.25 3.79
CA SER A 103 18.40 -9.75 4.98
C SER A 103 19.81 -10.32 4.67
N GLU A 104 20.67 -10.38 5.70
CA GLU A 104 22.00 -10.98 5.57
C GLU A 104 21.91 -12.44 5.08
N GLU A 105 20.91 -13.17 5.54
CA GLU A 105 20.67 -14.56 5.13
C GLU A 105 20.31 -14.65 3.62
N GLN A 106 19.44 -13.78 3.13
CA GLN A 106 19.14 -13.70 1.69
C GLN A 106 20.38 -13.36 0.86
N TYR A 107 21.20 -12.43 1.33
CA TYR A 107 22.45 -12.07 0.66
C TYR A 107 23.42 -13.27 0.54
N LEU A 108 23.59 -14.04 1.62
CA LEU A 108 24.44 -15.23 1.61
C LEU A 108 23.91 -16.31 0.67
N LEU A 109 22.59 -16.53 0.68
CA LEU A 109 21.94 -17.48 -0.23
C LEU A 109 22.06 -17.04 -1.71
N TYR A 110 21.89 -15.74 -1.98
CA TYR A 110 22.11 -15.20 -3.32
C TYR A 110 23.55 -15.47 -3.81
N ASN A 111 24.56 -15.21 -2.98
CA ASN A 111 25.95 -15.50 -3.34
C ASN A 111 26.17 -16.98 -3.63
N ALA A 112 25.53 -17.87 -2.86
CA ALA A 112 25.58 -19.31 -3.13
C ALA A 112 24.91 -19.66 -4.47
N VAL A 113 23.76 -19.06 -4.78
CA VAL A 113 23.05 -19.22 -6.07
C VAL A 113 23.95 -18.71 -7.21
N SER A 114 24.45 -17.48 -7.12
CA SER A 114 25.27 -16.85 -8.17
C SER A 114 26.53 -17.67 -8.45
N THR A 115 27.31 -18.04 -7.42
CA THR A 115 28.55 -18.84 -7.58
C THR A 115 28.27 -20.23 -8.17
N THR A 116 27.16 -20.85 -7.74
CA THR A 116 26.75 -22.16 -8.26
C THR A 116 26.29 -22.04 -9.71
N TYR A 117 25.60 -20.95 -10.06
CA TYR A 117 25.15 -20.68 -11.41
C TYR A 117 26.33 -20.42 -12.37
N ASP A 118 27.34 -19.67 -11.94
CA ASP A 118 28.57 -19.48 -12.71
C ASP A 118 29.26 -20.83 -13.00
N SER A 119 29.31 -21.71 -12.01
CA SER A 119 29.84 -23.05 -12.17
C SER A 119 28.99 -23.91 -13.11
N TYR A 120 27.66 -23.78 -13.02
CA TYR A 120 26.70 -24.46 -13.85
C TYR A 120 26.84 -24.05 -15.33
N THR A 121 26.88 -22.74 -15.61
CA THR A 121 27.03 -22.22 -16.97
C THR A 121 28.36 -22.66 -17.58
N ALA A 122 29.49 -22.61 -16.84
CA ALA A 122 30.80 -23.09 -17.31
C ALA A 122 30.80 -24.59 -17.63
N LEU A 123 30.02 -25.42 -16.93
CA LEU A 123 29.86 -26.84 -17.25
C LEU A 123 29.00 -27.04 -18.51
N VAL A 124 27.97 -26.22 -18.70
CA VAL A 124 27.14 -26.28 -19.91
C VAL A 124 27.92 -25.83 -21.13
N ASP A 125 28.75 -24.79 -21.04
CA ASP A 125 29.68 -24.39 -22.13
C ASP A 125 30.58 -25.54 -22.55
N GLN A 126 31.16 -26.29 -21.59
CA GLN A 126 31.97 -27.47 -21.87
C GLN A 126 31.16 -28.60 -22.53
N LEU A 127 29.89 -28.75 -22.17
CA LEU A 127 28.98 -29.71 -22.79
C LEU A 127 28.69 -29.29 -24.24
N GLU A 128 28.39 -28.02 -24.51
CA GLU A 128 28.15 -27.50 -25.86
C GLU A 128 29.40 -27.73 -26.78
N GLU A 129 30.60 -27.46 -26.26
CA GLU A 129 31.85 -27.74 -26.98
C GLU A 129 31.99 -29.24 -27.30
N ALA A 130 31.66 -30.12 -26.34
CA ALA A 130 31.76 -31.57 -26.56
C ALA A 130 30.74 -32.06 -27.60
N VAL A 131 29.49 -31.53 -27.54
CA VAL A 131 28.42 -31.82 -28.52
C VAL A 131 28.83 -31.33 -29.92
N ALA A 132 29.31 -30.08 -30.02
CA ALA A 132 29.76 -29.52 -31.31
C ALA A 132 30.94 -30.30 -31.93
N ALA A 133 31.79 -30.91 -31.09
CA ALA A 133 32.90 -31.75 -31.52
C ALA A 133 32.49 -33.22 -31.83
N GLY A 134 31.21 -33.59 -31.70
CA GLY A 134 30.72 -34.96 -31.87
C GLY A 134 31.20 -35.93 -30.78
N GLN A 135 31.58 -35.44 -29.60
CA GLN A 135 32.06 -36.23 -28.46
C GLN A 135 30.91 -36.64 -27.55
N ASP A 136 29.91 -37.34 -28.07
CA ASP A 136 28.64 -37.62 -27.38
C ASP A 136 28.83 -38.34 -26.03
N THR A 137 29.75 -39.30 -25.95
CA THR A 137 30.08 -40.00 -24.70
C THR A 137 30.59 -39.03 -23.62
N LYS A 138 31.45 -38.08 -24.01
CA LYS A 138 31.99 -37.06 -23.09
C LYS A 138 30.89 -36.08 -22.66
N ALA A 139 30.04 -35.67 -23.58
CA ALA A 139 28.91 -34.80 -23.31
C ALA A 139 27.92 -35.46 -22.33
N ALA A 140 27.58 -36.74 -22.56
CA ALA A 140 26.73 -37.51 -21.64
C ALA A 140 27.37 -37.65 -20.24
N GLN A 141 28.67 -37.90 -20.14
CA GLN A 141 29.40 -37.97 -18.88
C GLN A 141 29.39 -36.61 -18.13
N LEU A 142 29.60 -35.51 -18.85
CA LEU A 142 29.50 -34.16 -18.28
C LEU A 142 28.10 -33.90 -17.73
N TYR A 143 27.07 -34.23 -18.50
CA TYR A 143 25.69 -34.06 -18.09
C TYR A 143 25.36 -34.83 -16.81
N TYR A 144 25.48 -36.16 -16.82
CA TYR A 144 25.08 -36.99 -15.70
C TYR A 144 25.95 -36.83 -14.45
N ASN A 145 27.26 -36.65 -14.60
CA ASN A 145 28.19 -36.68 -13.47
C ASN A 145 28.48 -35.29 -12.88
N LYS A 146 28.25 -34.21 -13.64
CA LYS A 146 28.58 -32.85 -13.20
C LYS A 146 27.39 -31.88 -13.27
N ILE A 147 26.70 -31.80 -14.42
CA ILE A 147 25.65 -30.80 -14.64
C ILE A 147 24.42 -31.12 -13.80
N VAL A 148 23.94 -32.36 -13.81
CA VAL A 148 22.76 -32.77 -13.02
C VAL A 148 22.98 -32.54 -11.52
N PRO A 149 24.11 -32.96 -10.90
CA PRO A 149 24.38 -32.62 -9.49
C PRO A 149 24.49 -31.12 -9.24
N CYS A 150 25.17 -30.35 -10.10
CA CYS A 150 25.30 -28.91 -9.97
C CYS A 150 23.94 -28.21 -10.07
N GLY A 151 23.12 -28.61 -11.04
CA GLY A 151 21.72 -28.15 -11.15
C GLY A 151 20.87 -28.50 -9.93
N GLY A 152 21.13 -29.67 -9.31
CA GLY A 152 20.51 -30.05 -8.04
C GLY A 152 20.85 -29.10 -6.88
N TYR A 153 22.12 -28.72 -6.73
CA TYR A 153 22.53 -27.73 -5.73
C TYR A 153 21.94 -26.35 -6.05
N LEU A 154 21.94 -25.94 -7.30
CA LEU A 154 21.36 -24.68 -7.73
C LEU A 154 19.87 -24.61 -7.40
N ARG A 155 19.12 -25.67 -7.69
CA ARG A 155 17.71 -25.82 -7.31
C ARG A 155 17.52 -25.69 -5.80
N GLN A 156 18.35 -26.38 -5.02
CA GLN A 156 18.28 -26.36 -3.56
C GLN A 156 18.53 -24.95 -3.00
N TYR A 157 19.58 -24.27 -3.44
CA TYR A 157 19.89 -22.90 -2.97
C TYR A 157 18.82 -21.90 -3.41
N THR A 158 18.33 -22.01 -4.63
CA THR A 158 17.25 -21.14 -5.12
C THR A 158 15.95 -21.36 -4.33
N GLN A 159 15.65 -22.62 -3.98
CA GLN A 159 14.49 -22.93 -3.14
C GLN A 159 14.65 -22.38 -1.71
N GLN A 160 15.85 -22.44 -1.15
CA GLN A 160 16.14 -21.83 0.15
C GLN A 160 16.01 -20.30 0.08
N LEU A 161 16.57 -19.67 -0.95
CA LEU A 161 16.44 -18.25 -1.19
C LEU A 161 14.95 -17.83 -1.29
N LEU A 162 14.15 -18.61 -2.02
CA LEU A 162 12.73 -18.39 -2.16
C LEU A 162 12.00 -18.50 -0.81
N ASN A 163 12.32 -19.53 -0.04
CA ASN A 163 11.70 -19.74 1.28
C ASN A 163 12.06 -18.63 2.27
N THR A 164 13.32 -18.17 2.25
CA THR A 164 13.76 -17.04 3.10
C THR A 164 13.06 -15.75 2.66
N ALA A 165 12.95 -15.49 1.35
CA ALA A 165 12.21 -14.35 0.82
C ALA A 165 10.72 -14.37 1.25
N ILE A 166 10.08 -15.54 1.24
CA ILE A 166 8.70 -15.71 1.74
C ILE A 166 8.62 -15.43 3.26
N THR A 167 9.57 -15.92 4.03
CA THR A 167 9.59 -15.72 5.50
C THR A 167 9.78 -14.25 5.84
N ASP A 168 10.70 -13.56 5.16
CA ASP A 168 10.94 -12.13 5.35
C ASP A 168 9.72 -11.31 4.91
N ALA A 169 9.07 -11.70 3.80
CA ALA A 169 7.82 -11.11 3.36
C ALA A 169 6.70 -11.26 4.39
N GLN A 170 6.57 -12.43 5.02
CA GLN A 170 5.60 -12.65 6.09
C GLN A 170 5.92 -11.79 7.33
N GLY A 171 7.19 -11.67 7.70
CA GLY A 171 7.66 -10.80 8.78
C GLY A 171 7.31 -9.33 8.52
N THR A 172 7.56 -8.85 7.32
CA THR A 172 7.21 -7.50 6.89
C THR A 172 5.69 -7.30 6.88
N TYR A 173 4.93 -8.27 6.35
CA TYR A 173 3.47 -8.23 6.35
C TYR A 173 2.88 -8.12 7.77
N THR A 174 3.40 -8.88 8.72
CA THR A 174 2.94 -8.80 10.13
C THR A 174 3.24 -7.45 10.75
N THR A 175 4.41 -6.88 10.46
CA THR A 175 4.81 -5.54 10.93
C THR A 175 3.95 -4.45 10.31
N VAL A 176 3.73 -4.50 9.00
CA VAL A 176 2.87 -3.56 8.26
C VAL A 176 1.41 -3.69 8.72
N SER A 177 0.92 -4.91 8.96
CA SER A 177 -0.42 -5.15 9.49
C SER A 177 -0.60 -4.55 10.89
N ALA A 178 0.36 -4.72 11.79
CA ALA A 178 0.34 -4.15 13.13
C ALA A 178 0.36 -2.60 13.11
N LEU A 179 1.15 -2.01 12.20
CA LEU A 179 1.14 -0.57 11.96
C LEU A 179 -0.20 -0.11 11.38
N SER A 180 -0.75 -0.86 10.42
CA SER A 180 -2.07 -0.59 9.82
C SER A 180 -3.18 -0.56 10.87
N ASP A 181 -3.16 -1.49 11.83
CA ASP A 181 -4.17 -1.55 12.90
C ASP A 181 -4.05 -0.35 13.86
N ARG A 182 -2.83 0.10 14.17
CA ARG A 182 -2.63 1.35 14.92
C ARG A 182 -3.18 2.56 14.16
N VAL A 183 -2.94 2.65 12.87
CA VAL A 183 -3.44 3.74 12.04
C VAL A 183 -4.96 3.69 11.91
N LYS A 184 -5.58 2.51 11.76
CA LYS A 184 -7.05 2.34 11.79
C LYS A 184 -7.64 2.84 13.10
N TRP A 185 -6.99 2.56 14.23
CA TRP A 185 -7.42 3.06 15.54
C TRP A 185 -7.40 4.60 15.58
N VAL A 186 -6.31 5.22 15.12
CA VAL A 186 -6.21 6.68 15.00
C VAL A 186 -7.28 7.25 14.08
N GLN A 187 -7.50 6.62 12.92
CA GLN A 187 -8.58 7.00 12.00
C GLN A 187 -9.96 6.94 12.66
N THR A 188 -10.23 5.89 13.42
CA THR A 188 -11.52 5.73 14.14
C THR A 188 -11.71 6.86 15.15
N VAL A 189 -10.67 7.23 15.90
CA VAL A 189 -10.72 8.36 16.84
C VAL A 189 -10.98 9.69 16.12
N VAL A 190 -10.32 9.92 14.99
CA VAL A 190 -10.52 11.15 14.19
C VAL A 190 -11.94 11.22 13.64
N VAL A 191 -12.50 10.11 13.14
CA VAL A 191 -13.90 10.05 12.68
C VAL A 191 -14.86 10.35 13.82
N ALA A 192 -14.65 9.76 14.99
CA ALA A 192 -15.49 10.02 16.17
C ALA A 192 -15.43 11.51 16.59
N LEU A 193 -14.26 12.12 16.55
CA LEU A 193 -14.06 13.55 16.82
C LEU A 193 -14.80 14.43 15.80
N CYS A 194 -14.70 14.09 14.51
CA CYS A 194 -15.43 14.78 13.44
C CYS A 194 -16.94 14.69 13.63
N LEU A 195 -17.46 13.52 13.99
CA LEU A 195 -18.88 13.33 14.28
C LEU A 195 -19.33 14.16 15.50
N ALA A 196 -18.53 14.17 16.57
CA ALA A 196 -18.81 14.99 17.74
C ALA A 196 -18.87 16.50 17.41
N LEU A 197 -17.87 16.99 16.63
CA LEU A 197 -17.86 18.38 16.16
C LEU A 197 -19.08 18.70 15.26
N GLY A 198 -19.44 17.77 14.36
CA GLY A 198 -20.64 17.90 13.53
C GLY A 198 -21.91 17.98 14.33
N CYS A 199 -22.05 17.16 15.38
CA CYS A 199 -23.19 17.21 16.30
C CYS A 199 -23.25 18.55 17.06
N VAL A 200 -22.12 19.06 17.55
CA VAL A 200 -22.05 20.38 18.22
C VAL A 200 -22.47 21.49 17.27
N MET A 201 -22.01 21.43 16.02
CA MET A 201 -22.43 22.43 15.00
C MET A 201 -23.93 22.35 14.70
N ALA A 202 -24.44 21.15 14.48
CA ALA A 202 -25.88 20.95 14.23
C ALA A 202 -26.74 21.48 15.40
N PHE A 203 -26.34 21.16 16.63
CA PHE A 203 -27.02 21.67 17.83
C PHE A 203 -26.95 23.20 17.91
N SER A 204 -25.81 23.81 17.61
CA SER A 204 -25.65 25.27 17.59
C SER A 204 -26.54 25.93 16.53
N VAL A 205 -26.68 25.33 15.36
CA VAL A 205 -27.59 25.85 14.32
C VAL A 205 -29.06 25.71 14.72
N LEU A 206 -29.44 24.57 15.30
CA LEU A 206 -30.81 24.36 15.77
C LEU A 206 -31.20 25.35 16.87
N THR A 207 -30.30 25.64 17.81
CA THR A 207 -30.58 26.64 18.88
C THR A 207 -30.72 28.06 18.36
N LEU A 208 -30.20 28.36 17.15
CA LEU A 208 -30.40 29.65 16.48
C LEU A 208 -31.73 29.76 15.73
N LEU A 209 -32.21 28.64 15.20
CA LEU A 209 -33.46 28.62 14.44
C LEU A 209 -34.68 28.90 15.32
N THR A 210 -34.65 28.49 16.60
CA THR A 210 -35.78 28.67 17.53
C THR A 210 -36.14 30.13 17.76
N PRO A 211 -35.22 31.05 18.14
CA PRO A 211 -35.54 32.47 18.28
C PRO A 211 -36.03 33.12 17.00
N VAL A 212 -35.43 32.75 15.85
CA VAL A 212 -35.86 33.30 14.57
C VAL A 212 -37.29 32.89 14.21
N GLN A 213 -37.67 31.64 14.46
CA GLN A 213 -39.05 31.17 14.26
C GLN A 213 -40.03 31.87 15.17
N GLN A 214 -39.65 32.14 16.43
CA GLN A 214 -40.49 32.90 17.35
C GLN A 214 -40.71 34.34 16.87
N MET A 215 -39.67 35.00 16.37
CA MET A 215 -39.80 36.36 15.80
C MET A 215 -40.68 36.39 14.55
N ILE A 216 -40.57 35.38 13.67
CA ILE A 216 -41.45 35.25 12.50
C ILE A 216 -42.92 35.05 12.96
N GLY A 217 -43.15 34.23 13.99
CA GLY A 217 -44.49 34.02 14.57
C GLY A 217 -45.09 35.34 15.07
N ALA A 218 -44.36 36.03 15.94
CA ALA A 218 -44.81 37.31 16.51
C ALA A 218 -45.02 38.38 15.42
N SER A 219 -44.18 38.45 14.40
CA SER A 219 -44.36 39.35 13.26
C SER A 219 -45.66 39.07 12.48
N ARG A 220 -46.06 37.81 12.36
CA ARG A 220 -47.33 37.42 11.72
C ARG A 220 -48.53 37.81 12.55
N GLU A 221 -48.48 37.71 13.89
CA GLU A 221 -49.53 38.14 14.80
C GLU A 221 -49.76 39.64 14.71
N VAL A 222 -48.70 40.43 14.72
CA VAL A 222 -48.74 41.87 14.49
C VAL A 222 -49.39 42.23 13.13
N THR A 223 -49.05 41.51 12.09
CA THR A 223 -49.63 41.75 10.74
C THR A 223 -51.12 41.45 10.70
N ARG A 224 -51.63 40.61 11.60
CA ARG A 224 -53.08 40.34 11.77
C ARG A 224 -53.81 41.33 12.66
N GLY A 225 -53.10 42.31 13.23
CA GLY A 225 -53.65 43.29 14.12
C GLY A 225 -53.76 42.84 15.61
N GLU A 226 -53.11 41.74 15.95
CA GLU A 226 -53.00 41.21 17.30
C GLU A 226 -51.77 41.83 17.98
N PHE A 227 -51.92 42.90 18.73
CA PHE A 227 -50.81 43.65 19.36
C PHE A 227 -50.55 43.25 20.81
N ASP A 228 -51.25 42.27 21.33
CA ASP A 228 -51.21 41.85 22.76
C ASP A 228 -50.25 40.70 22.98
N SER A 229 -49.31 40.49 22.04
CA SER A 229 -48.30 39.41 22.13
C SER A 229 -47.25 39.70 23.21
N PRO A 230 -46.96 38.76 24.11
CA PRO A 230 -45.93 38.96 25.14
C PRO A 230 -44.55 39.17 24.56
N ASP A 231 -43.71 39.95 25.25
CA ASP A 231 -42.30 40.15 24.85
C ASP A 231 -41.57 38.84 24.64
N LEU A 232 -40.83 38.75 23.55
CA LEU A 232 -40.01 37.57 23.24
C LEU A 232 -38.85 37.45 24.24
N PRO A 233 -38.61 36.26 24.81
CA PRO A 233 -37.54 36.06 25.76
C PRO A 233 -36.17 36.27 25.12
N ALA A 234 -35.26 36.96 25.82
CA ALA A 234 -33.89 37.19 25.32
C ALA A 234 -33.11 35.89 25.18
N PRO A 235 -32.65 35.53 23.97
CA PRO A 235 -31.83 34.36 23.75
C PRO A 235 -30.44 34.47 24.42
N ARG A 236 -29.78 33.34 24.63
CA ARG A 236 -28.44 33.29 25.26
C ARG A 236 -27.32 33.89 24.38
N GLN A 237 -27.51 33.95 23.08
CA GLN A 237 -26.52 34.49 22.14
C GLN A 237 -26.66 36.02 22.08
N PRO A 238 -25.55 36.78 22.26
CA PRO A 238 -25.59 38.24 22.32
C PRO A 238 -26.16 38.90 21.05
N GLU A 239 -25.88 38.34 19.88
CA GLU A 239 -26.37 38.85 18.60
C GLU A 239 -27.88 38.65 18.45
N MET A 240 -28.40 37.50 18.90
CA MET A 240 -29.82 37.20 18.87
C MET A 240 -30.57 37.97 19.98
N ALA A 241 -29.93 38.18 21.13
CA ALA A 241 -30.50 39.00 22.19
C ALA A 241 -30.72 40.47 21.75
N GLN A 242 -29.72 41.07 21.08
CA GLN A 242 -29.85 42.42 20.51
C GLN A 242 -30.95 42.50 19.45
N LEU A 243 -31.05 41.48 18.59
CA LEU A 243 -32.11 41.43 17.59
C LEU A 243 -33.51 41.32 18.22
N THR A 244 -33.64 40.46 19.25
CA THR A 244 -34.91 40.31 20.00
C THR A 244 -35.29 41.57 20.74
N GLU A 245 -34.32 42.24 21.36
CA GLU A 245 -34.55 43.53 22.04
C GLU A 245 -35.03 44.62 21.05
N ALA A 246 -34.36 44.76 19.91
CA ALA A 246 -34.76 45.68 18.85
C ALA A 246 -36.19 45.36 18.31
N PHE A 247 -36.53 44.10 18.20
CA PHE A 247 -37.84 43.64 17.76
C PHE A 247 -38.93 43.97 18.81
N ASN A 248 -38.67 43.67 20.11
CA ASN A 248 -39.62 44.02 21.21
C ASN A 248 -39.83 45.52 21.31
N LEU A 249 -38.76 46.34 21.19
CA LEU A 249 -38.89 47.80 21.14
C LEU A 249 -39.72 48.28 19.96
N SER A 250 -39.62 47.64 18.79
CA SER A 250 -40.45 47.97 17.64
C SER A 250 -41.93 47.68 17.85
N LEU A 251 -42.27 46.63 18.63
CA LEU A 251 -43.67 46.31 18.99
C LEU A 251 -44.32 47.33 19.94
N ILE A 252 -43.54 47.94 20.84
CA ILE A 252 -44.03 48.95 21.78
C ILE A 252 -44.37 50.27 21.06
N HIS A 253 -43.80 50.54 19.91
CA HIS A 253 -43.97 51.77 19.15
C HIS A 253 -45.06 51.71 18.05
N ILE A 254 -45.70 50.54 17.86
CA ILE A 254 -46.87 50.37 16.98
C ILE A 254 -48.18 50.46 17.75
#